data_dd94a340f1f2101ad502da144247dcc4
#
_entry.id   dd94a340f1f2101ad502da144247dcc4
#
_cell.length_a   1.000
_cell.length_b   1.000
_cell.length_c   1.000
_cell.angle_alpha   90.00
_cell.angle_beta   90.00
_cell.angle_gamma   90.00
#
_symmetry.space_group_name_H-M   'P 1'
#
loop_
_entity.id
_entity.type
_entity.pdbx_description
1 polymer ?
#
loop_
_entity_poly.entity_id
_entity_poly.type
_entity_poly.pdbx_seq_one_letter_code
_entity_poly.pdbx_strand_id
1 'polypeptide(L)'
;MSTLKGKTLFITGASRGIGKAIGLRAARDGANVVVAAKTAEAHPRLPGTIHSAAEEMEKAGGRALACVVDVRSEDQIQAAVQAAVAKFGGIDILVNNASAINLTGTVATSMKRYDLMHQINTRGTFACSQACVPYLLKAANPHVLNLSPPLDMQEKWFAPHVAYTMAKFGMSMC
;
A
#
# COMPACT_ATOMS: atom_id res chain seq x y z
N MET A 1 -12.37 2.41 -23.79
CA MET A 1 -11.34 2.15 -22.74
C MET A 1 -12.05 2.03 -21.41
N SER A 2 -11.76 1.00 -20.63
CA SER A 2 -12.27 0.92 -19.26
C SER A 2 -11.65 2.05 -18.43
N THR A 3 -12.47 2.82 -17.72
CA THR A 3 -12.00 3.91 -16.87
C THR A 3 -12.13 3.48 -15.41
N LEU A 4 -11.33 4.07 -14.54
CA LEU A 4 -11.47 3.90 -13.08
C LEU A 4 -12.49 4.86 -12.45
N LYS A 5 -13.30 5.54 -13.26
CA LYS A 5 -14.28 6.52 -12.80
C LYS A 5 -15.22 5.90 -11.76
N GLY A 6 -15.28 6.52 -10.59
CA GLY A 6 -16.11 6.08 -9.47
C GLY A 6 -15.60 4.84 -8.72
N LYS A 7 -14.53 4.18 -9.18
CA LYS A 7 -13.89 3.07 -8.47
C LYS A 7 -13.11 3.57 -7.27
N THR A 8 -13.18 2.85 -6.16
CA THR A 8 -12.46 3.19 -4.92
C THR A 8 -11.20 2.34 -4.79
N LEU A 9 -10.03 3.00 -4.79
CA LEU A 9 -8.73 2.39 -4.56
C LEU A 9 -8.27 2.65 -3.13
N PHE A 10 -7.94 1.60 -2.38
CA PHE A 10 -7.24 1.70 -1.10
C PHE A 10 -5.76 1.43 -1.33
N ILE A 11 -4.89 2.45 -1.15
CA ILE A 11 -3.47 2.37 -1.51
C ILE A 11 -2.61 2.58 -0.28
N THR A 12 -1.86 1.55 0.15
CA THR A 12 -0.93 1.65 1.26
C THR A 12 0.38 2.31 0.82
N GLY A 13 0.97 3.15 1.67
CA GLY A 13 2.21 3.88 1.35
C GLY A 13 2.04 4.93 0.25
N ALA A 14 0.84 5.53 0.12
CA ALA A 14 0.49 6.41 -1.00
C ALA A 14 0.86 7.88 -0.80
N SER A 15 1.53 8.28 0.29
CA SER A 15 1.94 9.67 0.51
C SER A 15 3.04 10.15 -0.44
N ARG A 16 3.77 9.24 -1.12
CA ARG A 16 4.89 9.52 -2.03
C ARG A 16 5.20 8.33 -2.95
N GLY A 17 6.17 8.53 -3.85
CA GLY A 17 6.75 7.46 -4.68
C GLY A 17 5.72 6.72 -5.54
N ILE A 18 5.88 5.42 -5.65
CA ILE A 18 5.07 4.56 -6.52
C ILE A 18 3.59 4.58 -6.13
N GLY A 19 3.27 4.45 -4.83
CA GLY A 19 1.88 4.48 -4.37
C GLY A 19 1.17 5.80 -4.71
N LYS A 20 1.84 6.94 -4.55
CA LYS A 20 1.32 8.24 -4.96
C LYS A 20 1.13 8.33 -6.48
N ALA A 21 2.09 7.84 -7.27
CA ALA A 21 2.00 7.84 -8.73
C ALA A 21 0.81 7.01 -9.23
N ILE A 22 0.57 5.83 -8.64
CA ILE A 22 -0.60 5.01 -8.91
C ILE A 22 -1.89 5.77 -8.57
N GLY A 23 -1.96 6.38 -7.37
CA GLY A 23 -3.11 7.16 -6.95
C GLY A 23 -3.41 8.35 -7.87
N LEU A 24 -2.39 9.10 -8.28
CA LEU A 24 -2.53 10.21 -9.23
C LEU A 24 -3.02 9.74 -10.60
N ARG A 25 -2.51 8.59 -11.09
CA ARG A 25 -2.97 8.03 -12.36
C ARG A 25 -4.44 7.61 -12.28
N ALA A 26 -4.85 6.96 -11.20
CA ALA A 26 -6.24 6.58 -10.97
C ALA A 26 -7.15 7.81 -10.81
N ALA A 27 -6.70 8.84 -10.10
CA ALA A 27 -7.44 10.09 -9.92
C ALA A 27 -7.74 10.80 -11.24
N ARG A 28 -6.81 10.80 -12.19
CA ARG A 28 -7.03 11.33 -13.55
C ARG A 28 -8.12 10.60 -14.32
N ASP A 29 -8.40 9.35 -13.99
CA ASP A 29 -9.51 8.58 -14.54
C ASP A 29 -10.83 8.78 -13.75
N GLY A 30 -10.84 9.67 -12.74
CA GLY A 30 -11.99 9.97 -11.92
C GLY A 30 -12.25 8.97 -10.78
N ALA A 31 -11.23 8.27 -10.32
CA ALA A 31 -11.32 7.34 -9.21
C ALA A 31 -11.41 8.04 -7.84
N ASN A 32 -11.93 7.32 -6.84
CA ASN A 32 -11.79 7.64 -5.42
C ASN A 32 -10.51 7.00 -4.90
N VAL A 33 -9.65 7.73 -4.21
CA VAL A 33 -8.36 7.22 -3.72
C VAL A 33 -8.23 7.40 -2.22
N VAL A 34 -8.03 6.31 -1.49
CA VAL A 34 -7.65 6.33 -0.08
C VAL A 34 -6.14 6.33 0.02
N VAL A 35 -5.59 7.43 0.52
CA VAL A 35 -4.16 7.63 0.73
C VAL A 35 -3.81 7.13 2.13
N ALA A 36 -3.52 5.83 2.26
CA ALA A 36 -3.22 5.20 3.53
C ALA A 36 -1.70 5.17 3.77
N ALA A 37 -1.18 6.04 4.65
CA ALA A 37 0.25 6.06 5.01
C ALA A 37 0.49 6.72 6.37
N LYS A 38 1.69 6.54 6.93
CA LYS A 38 2.06 7.07 8.26
C LYS A 38 2.33 8.58 8.29
N THR A 39 2.76 9.15 7.17
CA THR A 39 3.28 10.51 7.13
C THR A 39 2.16 11.52 7.01
N ALA A 40 1.68 12.01 8.15
CA ALA A 40 0.68 13.10 8.22
C ALA A 40 1.35 14.48 8.22
N GLU A 41 2.52 14.60 8.87
CA GLU A 41 3.26 15.86 8.98
C GLU A 41 4.43 15.91 8.00
N ALA A 42 4.83 17.12 7.61
CA ALA A 42 5.95 17.31 6.71
C ALA A 42 7.25 16.86 7.37
N HIS A 43 8.09 16.14 6.64
CA HIS A 43 9.37 15.67 7.10
C HIS A 43 10.51 16.35 6.32
N PRO A 44 11.57 16.90 6.98
CA PRO A 44 12.59 17.68 6.30
C PRO A 44 13.32 16.98 5.15
N ARG A 45 13.42 15.65 5.23
CA ARG A 45 14.17 14.83 4.25
C ARG A 45 13.28 14.02 3.29
N LEU A 46 11.97 14.00 3.53
CA LEU A 46 11.05 13.14 2.75
C LEU A 46 9.85 13.97 2.31
N PRO A 47 9.74 14.32 1.02
CA PRO A 47 8.65 15.15 0.51
C PRO A 47 7.32 14.39 0.55
N GLY A 48 6.24 15.15 0.76
CA GLY A 48 4.87 14.68 0.68
C GLY A 48 4.33 14.06 1.98
N THR A 49 3.08 14.38 2.23
CA THR A 49 2.24 13.85 3.31
C THR A 49 1.02 13.18 2.73
N ILE A 50 0.22 12.49 3.56
CA ILE A 50 -1.08 11.97 3.14
C ILE A 50 -2.01 13.10 2.67
N HIS A 51 -1.92 14.28 3.29
CA HIS A 51 -2.72 15.45 2.96
C HIS A 51 -2.33 16.05 1.61
N SER A 52 -1.04 16.35 1.41
CA SER A 52 -0.57 16.88 0.13
C SER A 52 -0.82 15.93 -1.04
N ALA A 53 -0.67 14.62 -0.81
CA ALA A 53 -0.97 13.61 -1.83
C ALA A 53 -2.47 13.56 -2.18
N ALA A 54 -3.34 13.66 -1.17
CA ALA A 54 -4.80 13.70 -1.36
C ALA A 54 -5.20 14.94 -2.17
N GLU A 55 -4.70 16.13 -1.81
CA GLU A 55 -4.96 17.37 -2.56
C GLU A 55 -4.53 17.28 -4.02
N GLU A 56 -3.36 16.70 -4.29
CA GLU A 56 -2.87 16.51 -5.66
C GLU A 56 -3.78 15.56 -6.45
N MET A 57 -4.30 14.51 -5.82
CA MET A 57 -5.24 13.58 -6.46
C MET A 57 -6.59 14.25 -6.75
N GLU A 58 -7.07 15.11 -5.87
CA GLU A 58 -8.30 15.90 -6.10
C GLU A 58 -8.10 16.91 -7.24
N LYS A 59 -6.96 17.61 -7.28
CA LYS A 59 -6.60 18.50 -8.40
C LYS A 59 -6.46 17.76 -9.73
N ALA A 60 -6.12 16.47 -9.68
CA ALA A 60 -6.02 15.64 -10.87
C ALA A 60 -7.38 15.13 -11.40
N GLY A 61 -8.49 15.40 -10.70
CA GLY A 61 -9.84 15.07 -11.14
C GLY A 61 -10.51 13.89 -10.42
N GLY A 62 -9.83 13.29 -9.43
CA GLY A 62 -10.38 12.25 -8.56
C GLY A 62 -11.01 12.81 -7.28
N ARG A 63 -11.40 11.91 -6.39
CA ARG A 63 -11.75 12.22 -4.99
C ARG A 63 -10.75 11.52 -4.09
N ALA A 64 -10.31 12.14 -3.00
CA ALA A 64 -9.31 11.55 -2.15
C ALA A 64 -9.73 11.52 -0.66
N LEU A 65 -9.16 10.57 0.08
CA LEU A 65 -9.29 10.46 1.53
C LEU A 65 -7.91 10.18 2.13
N ALA A 66 -7.39 11.12 2.92
CA ALA A 66 -6.16 10.94 3.67
C ALA A 66 -6.43 10.15 4.96
N CYS A 67 -5.72 9.03 5.16
CA CYS A 67 -5.80 8.22 6.36
C CYS A 67 -4.41 7.96 6.95
N VAL A 68 -4.22 8.26 8.23
CA VAL A 68 -2.99 7.87 8.95
C VAL A 68 -3.04 6.38 9.20
N VAL A 69 -2.12 5.63 8.54
CA VAL A 69 -2.06 4.18 8.65
C VAL A 69 -0.62 3.70 8.76
N ASP A 70 -0.28 3.10 9.89
CA ASP A 70 0.82 2.17 9.98
C ASP A 70 0.27 0.76 9.70
N VAL A 71 0.72 0.12 8.63
CA VAL A 71 0.24 -1.23 8.24
C VAL A 71 0.59 -2.33 9.25
N ARG A 72 1.32 -2.01 10.32
CA ARG A 72 1.58 -2.89 11.46
C ARG A 72 0.46 -2.82 12.51
N SER A 73 -0.40 -1.80 12.46
CA SER A 73 -1.53 -1.58 13.38
C SER A 73 -2.84 -2.01 12.73
N GLU A 74 -3.42 -3.08 13.23
CA GLU A 74 -4.71 -3.58 12.76
C GLU A 74 -5.82 -2.55 12.99
N ASP A 75 -5.84 -1.87 14.14
CA ASP A 75 -6.84 -0.85 14.45
C ASP A 75 -6.81 0.32 13.45
N GLN A 76 -5.61 0.79 13.07
CA GLN A 76 -5.49 1.86 12.08
C GLN A 76 -5.91 1.40 10.68
N ILE A 77 -5.61 0.16 10.31
CA ILE A 77 -6.09 -0.43 9.05
C ILE A 77 -7.61 -0.48 9.05
N GLN A 78 -8.22 -1.03 10.09
CA GLN A 78 -9.68 -1.15 10.21
C GLN A 78 -10.35 0.22 10.19
N ALA A 79 -9.86 1.19 10.96
CA ALA A 79 -10.39 2.55 10.99
C ALA A 79 -10.35 3.21 9.59
N ALA A 80 -9.24 3.04 8.85
CA ALA A 80 -9.10 3.58 7.50
C ALA A 80 -10.04 2.90 6.50
N VAL A 81 -10.22 1.58 6.60
CA VAL A 81 -11.17 0.83 5.77
C VAL A 81 -12.60 1.30 6.04
N GLN A 82 -13.00 1.44 7.31
CA GLN A 82 -14.33 1.96 7.67
C GLN A 82 -14.55 3.39 7.15
N ALA A 83 -13.57 4.27 7.28
CA ALA A 83 -13.62 5.63 6.76
C ALA A 83 -13.76 5.65 5.22
N ALA A 84 -13.06 4.76 4.52
CA ALA A 84 -13.17 4.61 3.07
C ALA A 84 -14.58 4.17 2.65
N VAL A 85 -15.13 3.17 3.34
CA VAL A 85 -16.49 2.67 3.08
C VAL A 85 -17.55 3.72 3.38
N ALA A 86 -17.42 4.43 4.49
CA ALA A 86 -18.35 5.51 4.86
C ALA A 86 -18.32 6.66 3.83
N LYS A 87 -17.14 7.03 3.32
CA LYS A 87 -16.99 8.15 2.36
C LYS A 87 -17.35 7.77 0.93
N PHE A 88 -17.02 6.57 0.48
CA PHE A 88 -17.06 6.16 -0.93
C PHE A 88 -18.04 5.01 -1.21
N GLY A 89 -18.61 4.39 -0.18
CA GLY A 89 -19.58 3.31 -0.31
C GLY A 89 -18.98 1.89 -0.42
N GLY A 90 -17.65 1.77 -0.59
CA GLY A 90 -16.98 0.47 -0.71
C GLY A 90 -15.53 0.59 -1.15
N ILE A 91 -14.91 -0.56 -1.40
CA ILE A 91 -13.54 -0.67 -1.94
C ILE A 91 -13.58 -1.62 -3.14
N ASP A 92 -13.11 -1.16 -4.29
CA ASP A 92 -13.02 -1.96 -5.51
C ASP A 92 -11.63 -2.55 -5.73
N ILE A 93 -10.58 -1.81 -5.33
CA ILE A 93 -9.19 -2.17 -5.59
C ILE A 93 -8.36 -1.91 -4.33
N LEU A 94 -7.57 -2.92 -3.92
CA LEU A 94 -6.53 -2.78 -2.91
C LEU A 94 -5.17 -2.75 -3.59
N VAL A 95 -4.33 -1.78 -3.22
CA VAL A 95 -2.93 -1.71 -3.66
C VAL A 95 -2.02 -1.80 -2.43
N ASN A 96 -1.40 -2.96 -2.24
CA ASN A 96 -0.40 -3.21 -1.22
C ASN A 96 0.96 -2.74 -1.73
N ASN A 97 1.27 -1.45 -1.45
CA ASN A 97 2.51 -0.80 -1.87
C ASN A 97 3.42 -0.43 -0.69
N ALA A 98 2.89 -0.30 0.54
CA ALA A 98 3.73 -0.01 1.70
C ALA A 98 4.86 -1.04 1.83
N SER A 99 6.10 -0.57 2.00
CA SER A 99 7.27 -1.45 2.06
C SER A 99 8.37 -0.87 2.96
N ALA A 100 9.11 -1.78 3.58
CA ALA A 100 10.41 -1.51 4.21
C ALA A 100 11.48 -2.30 3.48
N ILE A 101 12.66 -1.68 3.31
CA ILE A 101 13.78 -2.25 2.59
C ILE A 101 15.06 -2.16 3.43
N ASN A 102 15.83 -3.26 3.44
CA ASN A 102 17.20 -3.29 3.90
C ASN A 102 17.95 -4.34 3.07
N LEU A 103 18.94 -3.89 2.30
CA LEU A 103 19.70 -4.71 1.35
C LEU A 103 21.04 -5.16 1.96
N THR A 104 20.99 -5.78 3.12
CA THR A 104 22.17 -6.37 3.77
C THR A 104 22.12 -7.89 3.71
N GLY A 105 23.28 -8.52 3.62
CA GLY A 105 23.42 -9.97 3.67
C GLY A 105 23.04 -10.53 5.05
N THR A 106 22.95 -11.86 5.14
CA THR A 106 22.45 -12.57 6.32
C THR A 106 23.18 -12.19 7.61
N VAL A 107 24.50 -12.17 7.61
CA VAL A 107 25.30 -11.87 8.81
C VAL A 107 25.16 -10.42 9.29
N ALA A 108 24.97 -9.48 8.35
CA ALA A 108 24.89 -8.04 8.65
C ALA A 108 23.46 -7.56 8.92
N THR A 109 22.44 -8.39 8.69
CA THR A 109 21.05 -8.02 8.94
C THR A 109 20.69 -8.22 10.41
N SER A 110 20.45 -7.11 11.14
CA SER A 110 19.96 -7.20 12.52
C SER A 110 18.52 -7.72 12.57
N MET A 111 18.15 -8.47 13.62
CA MET A 111 16.78 -8.96 13.81
C MET A 111 15.76 -7.81 13.83
N LYS A 112 16.11 -6.65 14.38
CA LYS A 112 15.26 -5.44 14.32
C LYS A 112 14.90 -5.04 12.87
N ARG A 113 15.83 -5.16 11.93
CA ARG A 113 15.59 -4.88 10.51
C ARG A 113 14.81 -5.99 9.84
N TYR A 114 15.14 -7.24 10.17
CA TYR A 114 14.39 -8.40 9.74
C TYR A 114 12.91 -8.29 10.11
N ASP A 115 12.63 -8.09 11.41
CA ASP A 115 11.27 -7.96 11.93
C ASP A 115 10.51 -6.81 11.29
N LEU A 116 11.15 -5.65 11.13
CA LEU A 116 10.54 -4.49 10.48
C LEU A 116 10.11 -4.80 9.05
N MET A 117 10.96 -5.46 8.26
CA MET A 117 10.64 -5.84 6.88
C MET A 117 9.47 -6.82 6.82
N HIS A 118 9.49 -7.85 7.67
CA HIS A 118 8.42 -8.85 7.72
C HIS A 118 7.11 -8.28 8.22
N GLN A 119 7.14 -7.43 9.24
CA GLN A 119 5.94 -6.77 9.77
C GLN A 119 5.28 -5.85 8.76
N ILE A 120 6.05 -5.12 7.94
CA ILE A 120 5.49 -4.20 6.96
C ILE A 120 5.14 -4.92 5.67
N ASN A 121 6.09 -5.67 5.09
CA ASN A 121 5.91 -6.24 3.75
C ASN A 121 4.93 -7.42 3.78
N THR A 122 5.22 -8.47 4.55
CA THR A 122 4.40 -9.69 4.59
C THR A 122 3.13 -9.50 5.42
N ARG A 123 3.33 -9.23 6.73
CA ARG A 123 2.19 -9.13 7.66
C ARG A 123 1.26 -7.96 7.32
N GLY A 124 1.83 -6.80 6.95
CA GLY A 124 1.03 -5.64 6.57
C GLY A 124 0.21 -5.88 5.31
N THR A 125 0.77 -6.56 4.30
CA THR A 125 0.03 -6.98 3.09
C THR A 125 -1.12 -7.90 3.43
N PHE A 126 -0.88 -8.93 4.27
CA PHE A 126 -1.92 -9.84 4.71
C PHE A 126 -3.03 -9.12 5.49
N ALA A 127 -2.67 -8.29 6.47
CA ALA A 127 -3.64 -7.57 7.31
C ALA A 127 -4.50 -6.59 6.50
N CYS A 128 -3.91 -5.84 5.56
CA CYS A 128 -4.68 -4.97 4.67
C CYS A 128 -5.59 -5.76 3.73
N SER A 129 -5.12 -6.90 3.21
CA SER A 129 -5.95 -7.79 2.39
C SER A 129 -7.12 -8.34 3.19
N GLN A 130 -6.87 -8.86 4.40
CA GLN A 130 -7.91 -9.37 5.30
C GLN A 130 -8.99 -8.31 5.60
N ALA A 131 -8.59 -7.07 5.86
CA ALA A 131 -9.52 -5.98 6.16
C ALA A 131 -10.35 -5.53 4.93
N CYS A 132 -9.75 -5.56 3.73
CA CYS A 132 -10.39 -5.09 2.50
C CYS A 132 -11.24 -6.16 1.80
N VAL A 133 -10.90 -7.44 1.89
CA VAL A 133 -11.57 -8.55 1.17
C VAL A 133 -13.10 -8.56 1.37
N PRO A 134 -13.68 -8.35 2.57
CA PRO A 134 -15.14 -8.33 2.73
C PRO A 134 -15.87 -7.28 1.88
N TYR A 135 -15.18 -6.18 1.51
CA TYR A 135 -15.71 -5.12 0.66
C TYR A 135 -15.39 -5.37 -0.81
N LEU A 136 -14.21 -5.89 -1.11
CA LEU A 136 -13.81 -6.30 -2.46
C LEU A 136 -14.77 -7.35 -3.02
N LEU A 137 -15.19 -8.32 -2.23
CA LEU A 137 -16.17 -9.35 -2.65
C LEU A 137 -17.53 -8.79 -3.05
N LYS A 138 -17.85 -7.54 -2.68
CA LYS A 138 -19.09 -6.85 -3.07
C LYS A 138 -18.90 -5.99 -4.33
N ALA A 139 -17.68 -5.80 -4.79
CA ALA A 139 -17.39 -5.02 -5.99
C ALA A 139 -17.66 -5.84 -7.26
N ALA A 140 -18.10 -5.16 -8.31
CA ALA A 140 -18.38 -5.83 -9.59
C ALA A 140 -17.13 -6.40 -10.27
N ASN A 141 -15.97 -5.78 -10.06
CA ASN A 141 -14.68 -6.21 -10.62
C ASN A 141 -13.55 -5.91 -9.63
N PRO A 142 -13.41 -6.74 -8.56
CA PRO A 142 -12.44 -6.49 -7.52
C PRO A 142 -11.01 -6.86 -7.95
N HIS A 143 -10.02 -6.11 -7.46
CA HIS A 143 -8.62 -6.40 -7.69
C HIS A 143 -7.80 -6.20 -6.42
N VAL A 144 -6.81 -7.06 -6.21
CA VAL A 144 -5.72 -6.86 -5.25
C VAL A 144 -4.41 -6.82 -6.02
N LEU A 145 -3.70 -5.70 -5.90
CA LEU A 145 -2.37 -5.51 -6.48
C LEU A 145 -1.32 -5.50 -5.38
N ASN A 146 -0.47 -6.51 -5.34
CA ASN A 146 0.70 -6.56 -4.46
C ASN A 146 1.94 -6.09 -5.24
N LEU A 147 2.61 -5.04 -4.77
CA LEU A 147 3.87 -4.58 -5.36
C LEU A 147 5.02 -5.47 -4.87
N SER A 148 5.07 -6.67 -5.42
CA SER A 148 6.02 -7.71 -5.05
C SER A 148 6.71 -8.29 -6.30
N PRO A 149 7.89 -8.92 -6.16
CA PRO A 149 8.55 -9.57 -7.28
C PRO A 149 7.84 -10.86 -7.67
N PRO A 150 8.07 -11.38 -8.89
CA PRO A 150 7.73 -12.76 -9.23
C PRO A 150 8.50 -13.72 -8.31
N LEU A 151 7.93 -14.90 -8.06
CA LEU A 151 8.60 -15.95 -7.29
C LEU A 151 9.65 -16.63 -8.18
N ASP A 152 10.87 -16.17 -8.11
CA ASP A 152 12.03 -16.74 -8.82
C ASP A 152 13.05 -17.25 -7.81
N MET A 153 13.29 -18.56 -7.81
CA MET A 153 14.16 -19.25 -6.87
C MET A 153 15.64 -19.28 -7.28
N GLN A 154 16.04 -18.46 -8.25
CA GLN A 154 17.46 -18.34 -8.62
C GLN A 154 18.27 -17.67 -7.51
N GLU A 155 19.46 -18.17 -7.23
CA GLU A 155 20.38 -17.74 -6.18
C GLU A 155 20.60 -16.22 -6.15
N LYS A 156 20.73 -15.58 -7.31
CA LYS A 156 20.95 -14.14 -7.45
C LYS A 156 19.93 -13.26 -6.71
N TRP A 157 18.73 -13.79 -6.43
CA TRP A 157 17.67 -13.08 -5.73
C TRP A 157 17.73 -13.22 -4.21
N PHE A 158 18.47 -14.22 -3.72
CA PHE A 158 18.61 -14.48 -2.28
C PHE A 158 19.98 -14.09 -1.73
N ALA A 159 21.06 -14.44 -2.42
CA ALA A 159 22.41 -14.34 -1.89
C ALA A 159 22.77 -12.95 -1.32
N PRO A 160 22.45 -11.82 -1.99
CA PRO A 160 22.84 -10.51 -1.49
C PRO A 160 21.96 -9.96 -0.35
N HIS A 161 20.69 -10.43 -0.19
CA HIS A 161 19.75 -9.82 0.75
C HIS A 161 18.55 -10.73 1.10
N VAL A 162 18.85 -11.92 1.61
CA VAL A 162 17.85 -12.97 1.86
C VAL A 162 16.66 -12.49 2.70
N ALA A 163 16.88 -11.73 3.76
CA ALA A 163 15.82 -11.25 4.65
C ALA A 163 14.81 -10.35 3.92
N TYR A 164 15.27 -9.48 3.02
CA TYR A 164 14.38 -8.66 2.19
C TYR A 164 13.63 -9.51 1.16
N THR A 165 14.32 -10.44 0.50
CA THR A 165 13.70 -11.35 -0.46
C THR A 165 12.59 -12.20 0.20
N MET A 166 12.85 -12.77 1.37
CA MET A 166 11.82 -13.52 2.13
C MET A 166 10.58 -12.65 2.40
N ALA A 167 10.77 -11.41 2.87
CA ALA A 167 9.67 -10.50 3.16
C ALA A 167 8.88 -10.11 1.90
N LYS A 168 9.56 -9.92 0.77
CA LYS A 168 8.92 -9.58 -0.51
C LYS A 168 8.23 -10.80 -1.14
N PHE A 169 8.80 -11.98 -1.05
CA PHE A 169 8.16 -13.22 -1.49
C PHE A 169 6.93 -13.53 -0.65
N GLY A 170 6.96 -13.23 0.67
CA GLY A 170 5.78 -13.30 1.52
C GLY A 170 4.61 -12.43 1.02
N MET A 171 4.89 -11.24 0.45
CA MET A 171 3.85 -10.44 -0.22
C MET A 171 3.31 -11.12 -1.48
N SER A 172 4.17 -11.80 -2.26
CA SER A 172 3.74 -12.50 -3.48
C SER A 172 2.85 -13.71 -3.18
N MET A 173 2.92 -14.24 -1.95
CA MET A 173 2.12 -15.37 -1.49
C MET A 173 0.76 -14.94 -0.91
N CYS A 174 0.57 -13.65 -0.62
CA CYS A 174 -0.72 -13.09 -0.21
C CYS A 174 -1.62 -12.81 -1.41
#